data_c23c71245d4f6b456f216fdb52757861
#
_entry.id   c23c71245d4f6b456f216fdb52757861
#
_cell.length_a   1.000
_cell.length_b   1.000
_cell.length_c   1.000
_cell.angle_alpha   90.00
_cell.angle_beta   90.00
_cell.angle_gamma   90.00
#
_symmetry.space_group_name_H-M   'P 1'
#
loop_
_entity.id
_entity.type
_entity.pdbx_description
1 polymer ?
#
loop_
_entity_poly.entity_id
_entity_poly.type
_entity_poly.pdbx_seq_one_letter_code
_entity_poly.pdbx_strand_id
1 'polypeptide(L)'
;VGQYQHDVNQKDLSSALDQTVTSVVNYVGVDLNTASAALLQHIAGLTASTAGNIVTYRNENGPFKNRQELLNVPRLGPATFTQCAGFLRIKNGDEPLDNTSVHPESYDLAAQIAGQYGLTRADLKEPEKLAGLRDKVQCNAAPKLAASLDAGEPTIKDILEELRKPGRDVRSEFPKPLTRQHVLSLADLKVGTVVRGTVQNVVDFGAFVDFGIKTPGLVHRSQLSNHPFRHPTDIVHAGDIVQAEIISVDADRGRIGLSMKKVKQ
;
A
#
# COMPACT_ATOMS: atom_id res chain seq x y z
N VAL A 1 10.44 -5.07 19.34
CA VAL A 1 9.08 -5.21 18.81
C VAL A 1 8.37 -6.26 19.65
N GLY A 2 7.16 -5.98 20.11
CA GLY A 2 6.34 -6.93 20.86
C GLY A 2 6.58 -7.00 22.37
N GLN A 3 7.38 -6.11 22.95
CA GLN A 3 7.69 -6.16 24.40
C GLN A 3 6.45 -6.05 25.30
N TYR A 4 5.45 -5.26 24.87
CA TYR A 4 4.18 -5.06 25.59
C TYR A 4 3.00 -5.79 24.94
N GLN A 5 3.26 -6.71 24.04
CA GLN A 5 2.23 -7.47 23.32
C GLN A 5 1.31 -8.26 24.27
N HIS A 6 1.83 -8.72 25.41
CA HIS A 6 1.08 -9.48 26.40
C HIS A 6 0.14 -8.61 27.27
N ASP A 7 0.36 -7.30 27.31
CA ASP A 7 -0.47 -6.36 28.09
C ASP A 7 -1.73 -5.96 27.33
N VAL A 8 -1.82 -6.30 26.03
CA VAL A 8 -2.97 -6.00 25.18
C VAL A 8 -3.93 -7.18 25.19
N ASN A 9 -5.24 -6.91 25.13
CA ASN A 9 -6.25 -7.93 24.94
C ASN A 9 -5.97 -8.74 23.66
N GLN A 10 -5.70 -10.04 23.81
CA GLN A 10 -5.29 -10.91 22.71
C GLN A 10 -6.36 -11.05 21.61
N LYS A 11 -7.66 -10.99 21.98
CA LYS A 11 -8.76 -11.05 21.01
C LYS A 11 -8.80 -9.79 20.14
N ASP A 12 -8.65 -8.62 20.76
CA ASP A 12 -8.65 -7.33 20.07
C ASP A 12 -7.43 -7.21 19.18
N LEU A 13 -6.27 -7.66 19.67
CA LEU A 13 -5.03 -7.70 18.89
C LEU A 13 -5.16 -8.60 17.65
N SER A 14 -5.70 -9.83 17.83
CA SER A 14 -5.92 -10.75 16.72
C SER A 14 -6.89 -10.16 15.69
N SER A 15 -8.01 -9.60 16.15
CA SER A 15 -9.00 -8.98 15.27
C SER A 15 -8.41 -7.79 14.49
N ALA A 16 -7.63 -6.93 15.14
CA ALA A 16 -6.98 -5.80 14.49
C ALA A 16 -5.94 -6.24 13.45
N LEU A 17 -5.16 -7.29 13.77
CA LEU A 17 -4.22 -7.89 12.83
C LEU A 17 -4.93 -8.48 11.62
N ASP A 18 -5.98 -9.26 11.81
CA ASP A 18 -6.77 -9.86 10.73
C ASP A 18 -7.39 -8.78 9.83
N GLN A 19 -7.96 -7.72 10.40
CA GLN A 19 -8.49 -6.60 9.64
C GLN A 19 -7.41 -5.89 8.84
N THR A 20 -6.25 -5.64 9.44
CA THR A 20 -5.13 -4.99 8.76
C THR A 20 -4.61 -5.85 7.61
N VAL A 21 -4.40 -7.16 7.84
CA VAL A 21 -3.96 -8.10 6.80
C VAL A 21 -4.98 -8.14 5.66
N THR A 22 -6.26 -8.27 5.96
CA THR A 22 -7.35 -8.28 4.98
C THR A 22 -7.37 -7.00 4.14
N SER A 23 -7.26 -5.83 4.78
CA SER A 23 -7.20 -4.55 4.10
C SER A 23 -6.00 -4.45 3.14
N VAL A 24 -4.81 -4.81 3.62
CA VAL A 24 -3.58 -4.75 2.82
C VAL A 24 -3.61 -5.75 1.67
N VAL A 25 -4.09 -6.98 1.91
CA VAL A 25 -4.18 -8.03 0.89
C VAL A 25 -5.12 -7.63 -0.24
N ASN A 26 -6.29 -7.07 0.09
CA ASN A 26 -7.23 -6.61 -0.93
C ASN A 26 -6.71 -5.35 -1.66
N TYR A 27 -6.00 -4.45 -0.99
CA TYR A 27 -5.41 -3.27 -1.63
C TYR A 27 -4.27 -3.62 -2.59
N VAL A 28 -3.36 -4.50 -2.19
CA VAL A 28 -2.19 -4.90 -2.98
C VAL A 28 -2.57 -5.86 -4.10
N GLY A 29 -3.57 -6.72 -3.89
CA GLY A 29 -3.87 -7.89 -4.70
C GLY A 29 -2.86 -9.03 -4.46
N VAL A 30 -3.24 -10.23 -4.85
CA VAL A 30 -2.48 -11.46 -4.58
C VAL A 30 -2.23 -12.25 -5.87
N ASP A 31 -1.01 -12.73 -6.05
CA ASP A 31 -0.68 -13.62 -7.15
C ASP A 31 -1.31 -15.00 -6.92
N LEU A 32 -2.25 -15.38 -7.79
CA LEU A 32 -3.04 -16.60 -7.71
C LEU A 32 -2.17 -17.86 -7.75
N ASN A 33 -1.06 -17.81 -8.48
CA ASN A 33 -0.19 -18.96 -8.70
C ASN A 33 0.82 -19.20 -7.59
N THR A 34 1.12 -18.19 -6.78
CA THR A 34 2.14 -18.29 -5.72
C THR A 34 1.57 -18.19 -4.30
N ALA A 35 0.38 -17.66 -4.14
CA ALA A 35 -0.23 -17.44 -2.83
C ALA A 35 -0.51 -18.73 -2.06
N SER A 36 -0.35 -18.68 -0.73
CA SER A 36 -0.79 -19.75 0.17
C SER A 36 -2.30 -19.69 0.43
N ALA A 37 -2.91 -20.80 0.84
CA ALA A 37 -4.32 -20.83 1.23
C ALA A 37 -4.61 -19.85 2.38
N ALA A 38 -3.67 -19.71 3.33
CA ALA A 38 -3.76 -18.74 4.43
C ALA A 38 -3.80 -17.28 3.96
N LEU A 39 -3.12 -16.94 2.86
CA LEU A 39 -3.19 -15.61 2.28
C LEU A 39 -4.48 -15.41 1.47
N LEU A 40 -4.86 -16.41 0.68
CA LEU A 40 -6.05 -16.36 -0.16
C LEU A 40 -7.35 -16.19 0.63
N GLN A 41 -7.45 -16.74 1.85
CA GLN A 41 -8.64 -16.60 2.70
C GLN A 41 -8.96 -15.15 3.10
N HIS A 42 -7.99 -14.24 3.05
CA HIS A 42 -8.18 -12.81 3.34
C HIS A 42 -8.71 -12.01 2.15
N ILE A 43 -8.84 -12.65 0.98
CA ILE A 43 -9.42 -11.99 -0.20
C ILE A 43 -10.94 -11.95 -0.07
N ALA A 44 -11.53 -10.81 -0.40
CA ALA A 44 -12.97 -10.63 -0.40
C ALA A 44 -13.67 -11.72 -1.22
N GLY A 45 -14.71 -12.32 -0.63
CA GLY A 45 -15.47 -13.42 -1.25
C GLY A 45 -14.88 -14.82 -1.09
N LEU A 46 -13.61 -14.98 -0.64
CA LEU A 46 -13.03 -16.28 -0.39
C LEU A 46 -13.17 -16.70 1.08
N THR A 47 -13.35 -17.99 1.28
CA THR A 47 -13.34 -18.66 2.59
C THR A 47 -12.11 -19.57 2.71
N ALA A 48 -11.77 -20.02 3.90
CA ALA A 48 -10.68 -20.98 4.09
C ALA A 48 -10.86 -22.25 3.23
N SER A 49 -12.10 -22.70 3.01
CA SER A 49 -12.41 -23.87 2.18
C SER A 49 -12.16 -23.59 0.70
N THR A 50 -12.66 -22.47 0.17
CA THR A 50 -12.45 -22.10 -1.24
C THR A 50 -10.99 -21.78 -1.51
N ALA A 51 -10.29 -21.13 -0.59
CA ALA A 51 -8.86 -20.89 -0.68
C ALA A 51 -8.05 -22.21 -0.73
N GLY A 52 -8.42 -23.19 0.09
CA GLY A 52 -7.84 -24.53 0.03
C GLY A 52 -8.08 -25.21 -1.31
N ASN A 53 -9.30 -25.14 -1.84
CA ASN A 53 -9.65 -25.71 -3.16
C ASN A 53 -8.86 -25.09 -4.31
N ILE A 54 -8.62 -23.75 -4.27
CA ILE A 54 -7.79 -23.07 -5.27
C ILE A 54 -6.37 -23.66 -5.27
N VAL A 55 -5.78 -23.83 -4.09
CA VAL A 55 -4.42 -24.38 -3.98
C VAL A 55 -4.37 -25.85 -4.45
N THR A 56 -5.37 -26.66 -4.09
CA THR A 56 -5.49 -28.05 -4.54
C THR A 56 -5.63 -28.11 -6.05
N TYR A 57 -6.54 -27.34 -6.63
CA TYR A 57 -6.75 -27.27 -8.08
C TYR A 57 -5.46 -26.91 -8.83
N ARG A 58 -4.74 -25.88 -8.35
CA ARG A 58 -3.46 -25.46 -8.92
C ARG A 58 -2.40 -26.57 -8.87
N ASN A 59 -2.34 -27.32 -7.77
CA ASN A 59 -1.37 -28.41 -7.61
C ASN A 59 -1.68 -29.60 -8.55
N GLU A 60 -2.95 -29.85 -8.85
CA GLU A 60 -3.40 -30.96 -9.69
C GLU A 60 -3.37 -30.61 -11.19
N ASN A 61 -3.77 -29.39 -11.55
CA ASN A 61 -3.98 -28.98 -12.96
C ASN A 61 -2.88 -28.03 -13.48
N GLY A 62 -1.95 -27.61 -12.62
CA GLY A 62 -0.92 -26.63 -12.95
C GLY A 62 -1.35 -25.18 -12.69
N PRO A 63 -0.49 -24.21 -13.00
CA PRO A 63 -0.74 -22.81 -12.74
C PRO A 63 -1.90 -22.28 -13.59
N PHE A 64 -2.71 -21.42 -13.01
CA PHE A 64 -3.79 -20.71 -13.70
C PHE A 64 -3.22 -19.81 -14.81
N LYS A 65 -3.80 -19.87 -16.00
CA LYS A 65 -3.44 -19.06 -17.16
C LYS A 65 -4.29 -17.81 -17.30
N ASN A 66 -5.52 -17.87 -16.81
CA ASN A 66 -6.44 -16.74 -16.78
C ASN A 66 -7.37 -16.83 -15.57
N ARG A 67 -7.98 -15.68 -15.19
CA ARG A 67 -8.90 -15.61 -14.05
C ARG A 67 -10.17 -16.45 -14.23
N GLN A 68 -10.61 -16.67 -15.45
CA GLN A 68 -11.84 -17.44 -15.71
C GLN A 68 -11.71 -18.90 -15.32
N GLU A 69 -10.49 -19.46 -15.31
CA GLU A 69 -10.25 -20.82 -14.82
C GLU A 69 -10.62 -21.03 -13.36
N LEU A 70 -10.75 -19.95 -12.56
CA LEU A 70 -11.27 -20.02 -11.19
C LEU A 70 -12.68 -20.63 -11.13
N LEU A 71 -13.50 -20.47 -12.17
CA LEU A 71 -14.84 -21.07 -12.23
C LEU A 71 -14.81 -22.60 -12.28
N ASN A 72 -13.67 -23.22 -12.61
CA ASN A 72 -13.49 -24.66 -12.59
C ASN A 72 -13.12 -25.18 -11.18
N VAL A 73 -12.83 -24.28 -10.24
CA VAL A 73 -12.48 -24.66 -8.85
C VAL A 73 -13.72 -25.08 -8.09
N PRO A 74 -13.71 -26.23 -7.42
CA PRO A 74 -14.86 -26.70 -6.63
C PRO A 74 -15.30 -25.67 -5.58
N ARG A 75 -16.60 -25.43 -5.48
CA ARG A 75 -17.26 -24.47 -4.57
C ARG A 75 -16.96 -22.99 -4.86
N LEU A 76 -16.34 -22.66 -5.97
CA LEU A 76 -16.14 -21.30 -6.41
C LEU A 76 -17.14 -20.99 -7.51
N GLY A 77 -18.30 -20.47 -7.14
CA GLY A 77 -19.36 -20.10 -8.07
C GLY A 77 -19.20 -18.71 -8.67
N PRO A 78 -20.06 -18.33 -9.63
CA PRO A 78 -20.00 -17.03 -10.30
C PRO A 78 -20.02 -15.83 -9.32
N ALA A 79 -20.86 -15.87 -8.29
CA ALA A 79 -20.94 -14.81 -7.30
C ALA A 79 -19.62 -14.63 -6.51
N THR A 80 -18.98 -15.73 -6.12
CA THR A 80 -17.67 -15.70 -5.47
C THR A 80 -16.60 -15.19 -6.43
N PHE A 81 -16.64 -15.63 -7.69
CA PHE A 81 -15.75 -15.17 -8.75
C PHE A 81 -15.83 -13.66 -8.92
N THR A 82 -17.03 -13.09 -9.07
CA THR A 82 -17.23 -11.65 -9.19
C THR A 82 -16.67 -10.88 -7.98
N GLN A 83 -16.75 -11.42 -6.77
CA GLN A 83 -16.22 -10.76 -5.58
C GLN A 83 -14.69 -10.81 -5.47
N CYS A 84 -14.04 -11.90 -5.89
CA CYS A 84 -12.62 -12.12 -5.66
C CYS A 84 -11.73 -11.78 -6.87
N ALA A 85 -12.27 -11.80 -8.10
CA ALA A 85 -11.48 -11.73 -9.32
C ALA A 85 -10.60 -10.46 -9.45
N GLY A 86 -11.09 -9.31 -8.98
CA GLY A 86 -10.33 -8.05 -9.02
C GLY A 86 -9.09 -8.03 -8.11
N PHE A 87 -9.05 -8.89 -7.09
CA PHE A 87 -7.95 -8.98 -6.13
C PHE A 87 -6.93 -10.07 -6.45
N LEU A 88 -7.27 -10.98 -7.36
CA LEU A 88 -6.42 -12.08 -7.77
C LEU A 88 -5.68 -11.71 -9.05
N ARG A 89 -4.37 -11.78 -9.04
CA ARG A 89 -3.51 -11.41 -10.16
C ARG A 89 -2.83 -12.65 -10.74
N ILE A 90 -2.64 -12.67 -12.05
CA ILE A 90 -1.89 -13.71 -12.76
C ILE A 90 -0.79 -13.02 -13.55
N LYS A 91 0.45 -13.26 -13.14
CA LYS A 91 1.62 -12.83 -13.89
C LYS A 91 1.85 -13.79 -15.04
N ASN A 92 2.16 -13.28 -16.21
CA ASN A 92 2.46 -14.09 -17.40
C ASN A 92 1.30 -15.00 -17.86
N GLY A 93 0.05 -14.60 -17.58
CA GLY A 93 -1.15 -15.27 -18.07
C GLY A 93 -1.44 -15.01 -19.55
N ASP A 94 -2.49 -15.67 -20.06
CA ASP A 94 -2.95 -15.46 -21.44
C ASP A 94 -3.58 -14.07 -21.61
N GLU A 95 -4.25 -13.57 -20.58
CA GLU A 95 -4.91 -12.27 -20.55
C GLU A 95 -4.02 -11.23 -19.84
N PRO A 96 -3.59 -10.15 -20.54
CA PRO A 96 -2.74 -9.12 -19.95
C PRO A 96 -3.39 -8.41 -18.75
N LEU A 97 -4.70 -8.19 -18.81
CA LEU A 97 -5.46 -7.49 -17.79
C LEU A 97 -5.58 -8.28 -16.49
N ASP A 98 -5.30 -9.60 -16.51
CA ASP A 98 -5.27 -10.41 -15.30
C ASP A 98 -4.11 -10.05 -14.34
N ASN A 99 -3.11 -9.33 -14.82
CA ASN A 99 -2.04 -8.78 -13.98
C ASN A 99 -2.35 -7.38 -13.43
N THR A 100 -3.56 -6.89 -13.60
CA THR A 100 -4.00 -5.57 -13.16
C THR A 100 -5.11 -5.68 -12.11
N SER A 101 -5.52 -4.57 -11.49
CA SER A 101 -6.69 -4.52 -10.61
C SER A 101 -8.01 -4.41 -11.38
N VAL A 102 -7.98 -4.26 -12.70
CA VAL A 102 -9.19 -4.18 -13.52
C VAL A 102 -10.03 -5.44 -13.35
N HIS A 103 -11.30 -5.26 -13.04
CA HIS A 103 -12.22 -6.38 -12.90
C HIS A 103 -12.54 -7.02 -14.26
N PRO A 104 -12.72 -8.36 -14.37
CA PRO A 104 -13.04 -9.03 -15.65
C PRO A 104 -14.24 -8.47 -16.39
N GLU A 105 -15.26 -7.98 -15.67
CA GLU A 105 -16.44 -7.31 -16.25
C GLU A 105 -16.08 -6.02 -17.02
N SER A 106 -14.97 -5.40 -16.67
CA SER A 106 -14.51 -4.14 -17.29
C SER A 106 -13.43 -4.34 -18.36
N TYR A 107 -13.12 -5.59 -18.76
CA TYR A 107 -12.06 -5.85 -19.73
C TYR A 107 -12.38 -5.29 -21.11
N ASP A 108 -13.62 -5.38 -21.55
CA ASP A 108 -14.03 -4.84 -22.85
C ASP A 108 -13.96 -3.30 -22.83
N LEU A 109 -14.35 -2.68 -21.73
CA LEU A 109 -14.21 -1.24 -21.54
C LEU A 109 -12.73 -0.81 -21.53
N ALA A 110 -11.87 -1.56 -20.83
CA ALA A 110 -10.43 -1.30 -20.81
C ALA A 110 -9.80 -1.46 -22.19
N ALA A 111 -10.23 -2.46 -22.97
CA ALA A 111 -9.77 -2.66 -24.35
C ALA A 111 -10.23 -1.51 -25.28
N GLN A 112 -11.46 -1.01 -25.13
CA GLN A 112 -11.94 0.15 -25.86
C GLN A 112 -11.16 1.42 -25.53
N ILE A 113 -10.88 1.64 -24.24
CA ILE A 113 -10.05 2.77 -23.79
C ILE A 113 -8.64 2.66 -24.40
N ALA A 114 -7.99 1.48 -24.30
CA ALA A 114 -6.67 1.25 -24.91
C ALA A 114 -6.68 1.50 -26.42
N GLY A 115 -7.74 1.08 -27.11
CA GLY A 115 -7.96 1.32 -28.54
C GLY A 115 -7.99 2.78 -28.94
N GLN A 116 -8.55 3.67 -28.10
CA GLN A 116 -8.53 5.12 -28.33
C GLN A 116 -7.11 5.71 -28.31
N TYR A 117 -6.18 5.05 -27.62
CA TYR A 117 -4.76 5.40 -27.61
C TYR A 117 -3.93 4.62 -28.66
N GLY A 118 -4.59 3.87 -29.55
CA GLY A 118 -3.95 3.12 -30.64
C GLY A 118 -3.28 1.82 -30.21
N LEU A 119 -3.70 1.26 -29.07
CA LEU A 119 -3.20 -0.03 -28.56
C LEU A 119 -4.25 -1.11 -28.69
N THR A 120 -3.82 -2.28 -29.09
CA THR A 120 -4.62 -3.51 -29.05
C THR A 120 -4.51 -4.19 -27.69
N ARG A 121 -5.44 -5.10 -27.36
CA ARG A 121 -5.40 -5.91 -26.15
C ARG A 121 -4.10 -6.71 -26.03
N ALA A 122 -3.54 -7.19 -27.16
CA ALA A 122 -2.27 -7.89 -27.20
C ALA A 122 -1.08 -7.00 -26.82
N ASP A 123 -1.11 -5.73 -27.22
CA ASP A 123 -0.06 -4.75 -26.93
C ASP A 123 0.08 -4.46 -25.42
N LEU A 124 -0.96 -4.74 -24.62
CA LEU A 124 -0.93 -4.61 -23.18
C LEU A 124 0.00 -5.64 -22.49
N LYS A 125 0.51 -6.65 -23.22
CA LYS A 125 1.58 -7.54 -22.73
C LYS A 125 2.98 -6.94 -22.85
N GLU A 126 3.16 -5.94 -23.70
CA GLU A 126 4.48 -5.42 -24.03
C GLU A 126 4.82 -4.20 -23.17
N PRO A 127 5.81 -4.29 -22.25
CA PRO A 127 6.17 -3.19 -21.35
C PRO A 127 6.59 -1.91 -22.07
N GLU A 128 7.21 -2.04 -23.26
CA GLU A 128 7.68 -0.90 -24.06
C GLU A 128 6.50 -0.10 -24.63
N LYS A 129 5.47 -0.77 -25.13
CA LYS A 129 4.25 -0.11 -25.64
C LYS A 129 3.45 0.55 -24.51
N LEU A 130 3.43 -0.07 -23.35
CA LEU A 130 2.82 0.50 -22.14
C LEU A 130 3.58 1.71 -21.61
N ALA A 131 4.91 1.75 -21.73
CA ALA A 131 5.69 2.94 -21.38
C ALA A 131 5.27 4.15 -22.22
N GLY A 132 5.05 3.96 -23.52
CA GLY A 132 4.53 5.02 -24.41
C GLY A 132 3.09 5.46 -24.08
N LEU A 133 2.30 4.59 -23.45
CA LEU A 133 0.94 4.91 -23.00
C LEU A 133 0.96 5.81 -21.75
N ARG A 134 1.91 5.62 -20.86
CA ARG A 134 2.04 6.42 -19.63
C ARG A 134 2.04 7.92 -19.88
N ASP A 135 2.73 8.34 -20.93
CA ASP A 135 2.87 9.75 -21.29
C ASP A 135 1.61 10.30 -21.99
N LYS A 136 0.86 9.43 -22.67
CA LYS A 136 -0.33 9.80 -23.45
C LYS A 136 -1.62 9.78 -22.63
N VAL A 137 -1.72 8.91 -21.64
CA VAL A 137 -2.93 8.77 -20.80
C VAL A 137 -2.94 9.87 -19.75
N GLN A 138 -3.85 10.81 -19.92
CA GLN A 138 -4.13 11.85 -18.93
C GLN A 138 -5.36 11.46 -18.11
N CYS A 139 -5.24 11.39 -16.79
CA CYS A 139 -6.39 11.12 -15.90
C CYS A 139 -7.52 12.15 -16.05
N ASN A 140 -7.21 13.34 -16.54
CA ASN A 140 -8.21 14.39 -16.84
C ASN A 140 -9.09 14.06 -18.06
N ALA A 141 -8.79 13.00 -18.82
CA ALA A 141 -9.63 12.53 -19.92
C ALA A 141 -10.86 11.70 -19.45
N ALA A 142 -10.90 11.29 -18.17
CA ALA A 142 -11.96 10.45 -17.64
C ALA A 142 -13.38 10.96 -17.90
N PRO A 143 -13.72 12.26 -17.70
CA PRO A 143 -15.09 12.75 -17.98
C PRO A 143 -15.48 12.64 -19.47
N LYS A 144 -14.55 12.90 -20.38
CA LYS A 144 -14.81 12.81 -21.83
C LYS A 144 -15.01 11.36 -22.28
N LEU A 145 -14.18 10.46 -21.74
CA LEU A 145 -14.27 9.02 -22.01
C LEU A 145 -15.55 8.44 -21.41
N ALA A 146 -15.96 8.88 -20.22
CA ALA A 146 -17.21 8.47 -19.57
C ALA A 146 -18.42 8.78 -20.45
N ALA A 147 -18.48 9.99 -21.00
CA ALA A 147 -19.56 10.38 -21.90
C ALA A 147 -19.56 9.63 -23.24
N SER A 148 -18.37 9.27 -23.77
CA SER A 148 -18.26 8.58 -25.05
C SER A 148 -18.48 7.06 -24.97
N LEU A 149 -18.23 6.44 -23.82
CA LEU A 149 -18.30 5.00 -23.61
C LEU A 149 -19.47 4.54 -22.74
N ASP A 150 -20.34 5.48 -22.36
CA ASP A 150 -21.50 5.25 -21.48
C ASP A 150 -21.14 4.49 -20.19
N ALA A 151 -20.03 4.89 -19.57
CA ALA A 151 -19.47 4.24 -18.39
C ALA A 151 -19.26 5.23 -17.24
N GLY A 152 -19.24 4.73 -16.00
CA GLY A 152 -19.01 5.54 -14.81
C GLY A 152 -17.62 6.19 -14.81
N GLU A 153 -17.56 7.50 -14.54
CA GLU A 153 -16.29 8.24 -14.44
C GLU A 153 -15.30 7.62 -13.46
N PRO A 154 -15.70 7.14 -12.24
CA PRO A 154 -14.79 6.45 -11.32
C PRO A 154 -14.14 5.21 -11.93
N THR A 155 -14.93 4.36 -12.60
CA THR A 155 -14.46 3.13 -13.26
C THR A 155 -13.42 3.45 -14.35
N ILE A 156 -13.68 4.46 -15.15
CA ILE A 156 -12.73 4.89 -16.20
C ILE A 156 -11.45 5.42 -15.58
N LYS A 157 -11.54 6.19 -14.52
CA LYS A 157 -10.37 6.70 -13.80
C LYS A 157 -9.50 5.57 -13.27
N ASP A 158 -10.11 4.56 -12.65
CA ASP A 158 -9.40 3.39 -12.14
C ASP A 158 -8.71 2.60 -13.27
N ILE A 159 -9.43 2.39 -14.40
CA ILE A 159 -8.84 1.74 -15.59
C ILE A 159 -7.66 2.55 -16.14
N LEU A 160 -7.79 3.87 -16.26
CA LEU A 160 -6.71 4.73 -16.74
C LEU A 160 -5.49 4.68 -15.82
N GLU A 161 -5.68 4.67 -14.49
CA GLU A 161 -4.60 4.55 -13.52
C GLU A 161 -3.88 3.19 -13.65
N GLU A 162 -4.62 2.11 -13.82
CA GLU A 162 -4.05 0.77 -14.03
C GLU A 162 -3.32 0.63 -15.38
N LEU A 163 -3.87 1.17 -16.44
CA LEU A 163 -3.21 1.18 -17.76
C LEU A 163 -1.92 2.01 -17.76
N ARG A 164 -1.84 3.06 -16.94
CA ARG A 164 -0.60 3.85 -16.77
C ARG A 164 0.50 3.08 -16.05
N LYS A 165 0.14 2.16 -15.15
CA LYS A 165 1.09 1.44 -14.32
C LYS A 165 0.70 -0.05 -14.18
N PRO A 166 0.61 -0.82 -15.27
CA PRO A 166 0.22 -2.22 -15.22
C PRO A 166 1.22 -3.02 -14.38
N GLY A 167 0.68 -3.90 -13.55
CA GLY A 167 1.50 -4.70 -12.64
C GLY A 167 2.24 -3.91 -11.56
N ARG A 168 1.78 -2.71 -11.25
CA ARG A 168 2.32 -1.83 -10.21
C ARG A 168 2.44 -2.56 -8.88
N ASP A 169 3.63 -2.54 -8.30
CA ASP A 169 3.82 -2.93 -6.91
C ASP A 169 3.49 -1.72 -6.01
N VAL A 170 2.28 -1.71 -5.46
CA VAL A 170 1.84 -0.64 -4.55
C VAL A 170 2.76 -0.50 -3.32
N ARG A 171 3.52 -1.55 -2.98
CA ARG A 171 4.52 -1.49 -1.89
C ARG A 171 5.63 -0.49 -2.17
N SER A 172 5.92 -0.19 -3.43
CA SER A 172 6.90 0.84 -3.81
C SER A 172 6.46 2.26 -3.46
N GLU A 173 5.18 2.47 -3.21
CA GLU A 173 4.59 3.76 -2.86
C GLU A 173 4.56 4.00 -1.35
N PHE A 174 4.69 2.95 -0.55
CA PHE A 174 4.86 3.10 0.89
C PHE A 174 6.22 3.75 1.20
N PRO A 175 6.28 4.63 2.22
CA PRO A 175 7.54 5.19 2.64
C PRO A 175 8.50 4.06 3.03
N LYS A 176 9.70 4.09 2.44
CA LYS A 176 10.73 3.09 2.77
C LYS A 176 11.05 3.18 4.25
N PRO A 177 11.12 2.04 4.96
CA PRO A 177 11.51 2.05 6.36
C PRO A 177 12.89 2.71 6.51
N LEU A 178 13.02 3.57 7.51
CA LEU A 178 14.30 4.18 7.81
C LEU A 178 15.23 3.09 8.36
N THR A 179 16.15 2.62 7.52
CA THR A 179 17.21 1.71 7.96
C THR A 179 18.33 2.52 8.58
N ARG A 180 18.85 2.06 9.73
CA ARG A 180 20.02 2.68 10.36
C ARG A 180 21.24 2.48 9.46
N GLN A 181 21.58 3.50 8.68
CA GLN A 181 22.80 3.46 7.85
C GLN A 181 24.05 3.85 8.64
N HIS A 182 23.88 4.65 9.71
CA HIS A 182 24.96 5.00 10.63
C HIS A 182 24.41 5.07 12.06
N VAL A 183 25.07 4.41 13.00
CA VAL A 183 24.84 4.63 14.43
C VAL A 183 25.55 5.92 14.78
N LEU A 184 24.82 7.03 14.76
CA LEU A 184 25.31 8.29 15.27
C LEU A 184 25.45 8.17 16.79
N SER A 185 26.59 8.54 17.35
CA SER A 185 26.76 8.68 18.79
C SER A 185 26.16 10.02 19.25
N LEU A 186 25.78 10.11 20.52
CA LEU A 186 25.32 11.40 21.11
C LEU A 186 26.37 12.52 20.93
N ALA A 187 27.66 12.15 20.88
CA ALA A 187 28.76 13.10 20.71
C ALA A 187 28.83 13.70 19.28
N ASP A 188 28.28 13.01 18.29
CA ASP A 188 28.30 13.44 16.88
C ASP A 188 27.15 14.43 16.55
N LEU A 189 26.21 14.63 17.48
CA LEU A 189 25.07 15.48 17.28
C LEU A 189 25.42 16.96 17.45
N LYS A 190 25.12 17.75 16.43
CA LYS A 190 25.27 19.20 16.46
C LYS A 190 23.88 19.86 16.51
N VAL A 191 23.74 20.85 17.42
CA VAL A 191 22.55 21.72 17.43
C VAL A 191 22.43 22.43 16.09
N GLY A 192 21.20 22.50 15.55
CA GLY A 192 20.93 23.06 14.21
C GLY A 192 20.91 22.00 13.10
N THR A 193 21.30 20.77 13.36
CA THR A 193 21.23 19.69 12.35
C THR A 193 19.79 19.23 12.19
N VAL A 194 19.34 19.12 10.92
CA VAL A 194 18.03 18.53 10.58
C VAL A 194 18.19 17.02 10.47
N VAL A 195 17.38 16.32 11.25
CA VAL A 195 17.33 14.86 11.27
C VAL A 195 15.96 14.37 10.80
N ARG A 196 15.94 13.19 10.20
CA ARG A 196 14.71 12.50 9.80
C ARG A 196 14.52 11.31 10.72
N GLY A 197 13.33 11.22 11.31
CA GLY A 197 13.03 10.14 12.26
C GLY A 197 11.59 9.68 12.20
N THR A 198 11.31 8.58 12.88
CA THR A 198 9.96 8.02 13.02
C THR A 198 9.41 8.36 14.41
N VAL A 199 8.18 8.84 14.46
CA VAL A 199 7.48 9.09 15.73
C VAL A 199 7.21 7.76 16.42
N GLN A 200 7.81 7.53 17.58
CA GLN A 200 7.62 6.31 18.38
C GLN A 200 6.37 6.40 19.25
N ASN A 201 6.16 7.54 19.89
CA ASN A 201 5.06 7.75 20.81
C ASN A 201 4.67 9.22 20.86
N VAL A 202 3.37 9.46 21.05
CA VAL A 202 2.79 10.81 21.22
C VAL A 202 2.14 10.91 22.59
N VAL A 203 2.52 11.92 23.34
CA VAL A 203 2.04 12.20 24.71
C VAL A 203 1.58 13.65 24.81
N ASP A 204 0.85 14.03 25.86
CA ASP A 204 0.24 15.36 26.01
C ASP A 204 1.23 16.51 25.93
N PHE A 205 2.46 16.29 26.37
CA PHE A 205 3.52 17.30 26.37
C PHE A 205 4.41 17.29 25.11
N GLY A 206 4.21 16.34 24.17
CA GLY A 206 4.98 16.28 22.93
C GLY A 206 5.02 14.92 22.26
N ALA A 207 6.00 14.72 21.37
CA ALA A 207 6.21 13.48 20.62
C ALA A 207 7.66 13.01 20.75
N PHE A 208 7.84 11.69 20.91
CA PHE A 208 9.15 11.04 20.89
C PHE A 208 9.46 10.56 19.49
N VAL A 209 10.63 10.94 18.96
CA VAL A 209 11.07 10.64 17.61
C VAL A 209 12.36 9.83 17.63
N ASP A 210 12.34 8.67 17.00
CA ASP A 210 13.53 7.84 16.78
C ASP A 210 14.17 8.23 15.44
N PHE A 211 15.38 8.71 15.50
CA PHE A 211 16.18 9.08 14.33
C PHE A 211 17.50 8.29 14.25
N GLY A 212 17.52 7.08 14.83
CA GLY A 212 18.62 6.12 14.69
C GLY A 212 19.61 6.09 15.84
N ILE A 213 19.35 6.76 16.97
CA ILE A 213 20.17 6.76 18.18
C ILE A 213 19.48 5.95 19.29
N LYS A 214 20.25 5.47 20.28
CA LYS A 214 19.70 4.68 21.39
C LYS A 214 18.58 5.41 22.16
N THR A 215 18.65 6.74 22.23
CA THR A 215 17.70 7.57 22.97
C THR A 215 16.84 8.36 21.99
N PRO A 216 15.50 8.24 22.05
CA PRO A 216 14.63 9.04 21.20
C PRO A 216 14.71 10.54 21.56
N GLY A 217 14.62 11.38 20.55
CA GLY A 217 14.51 12.83 20.74
C GLY A 217 13.08 13.23 21.11
N LEU A 218 12.94 14.26 21.95
CA LEU A 218 11.65 14.82 22.33
C LEU A 218 11.35 16.07 21.51
N VAL A 219 10.27 16.07 20.76
CA VAL A 219 9.65 17.28 20.21
C VAL A 219 8.61 17.75 21.22
N HIS A 220 8.95 18.79 22.01
CA HIS A 220 8.02 19.36 22.97
C HIS A 220 6.78 19.94 22.24
N ARG A 221 5.61 19.93 22.90
CA ARG A 221 4.35 20.46 22.36
C ARG A 221 4.50 21.83 21.70
N SER A 222 5.27 22.75 22.32
CA SER A 222 5.53 24.06 21.77
C SER A 222 6.38 24.07 20.49
N GLN A 223 7.01 22.96 20.12
CA GLN A 223 7.91 22.81 18.97
C GLN A 223 7.34 21.93 17.84
N LEU A 224 6.11 21.42 17.99
CA LEU A 224 5.45 20.56 16.99
C LEU A 224 4.93 21.36 15.79
N SER A 225 4.30 22.51 16.02
CA SER A 225 3.67 23.30 14.95
C SER A 225 3.76 24.80 15.23
N ASN A 226 3.71 25.59 14.16
CA ASN A 226 3.55 27.05 14.21
C ASN A 226 2.08 27.46 14.36
N HIS A 227 1.14 26.55 14.08
CA HIS A 227 -0.29 26.78 14.22
C HIS A 227 -0.81 26.26 15.57
N PRO A 228 -1.84 26.88 16.16
CA PRO A 228 -2.45 26.38 17.39
C PRO A 228 -3.14 25.04 17.13
N PHE A 229 -3.01 24.11 18.06
CA PHE A 229 -3.65 22.78 18.06
C PHE A 229 -4.06 22.41 19.50
N ARG A 230 -5.00 21.47 19.64
CA ARG A 230 -5.49 21.03 20.94
C ARG A 230 -4.64 19.92 21.54
N HIS A 231 -4.38 18.87 20.75
CA HIS A 231 -3.58 17.73 21.17
C HIS A 231 -2.40 17.50 20.21
N PRO A 232 -1.25 17.00 20.70
CA PRO A 232 -0.12 16.64 19.81
C PRO A 232 -0.50 15.64 18.71
N THR A 233 -1.49 14.78 18.96
CA THR A 233 -2.03 13.84 17.98
C THR A 233 -2.76 14.50 16.80
N ASP A 234 -3.13 15.77 16.91
CA ASP A 234 -3.69 16.52 15.78
C ASP A 234 -2.62 16.85 14.72
N ILE A 235 -1.34 16.76 15.09
CA ILE A 235 -0.20 17.14 14.25
C ILE A 235 0.60 15.92 13.79
N VAL A 236 0.84 14.94 14.69
CA VAL A 236 1.65 13.76 14.43
C VAL A 236 1.07 12.53 15.11
N HIS A 237 1.22 11.36 14.45
CA HIS A 237 0.82 10.06 14.96
C HIS A 237 2.03 9.15 15.13
N ALA A 238 1.90 8.15 15.99
CA ALA A 238 2.92 7.09 16.10
C ALA A 238 3.07 6.36 14.75
N GLY A 239 4.32 6.25 14.29
CA GLY A 239 4.65 5.68 12.97
C GLY A 239 4.92 6.74 11.88
N ASP A 240 4.56 8.00 12.09
CA ASP A 240 4.81 9.06 11.11
C ASP A 240 6.32 9.31 10.94
N ILE A 241 6.72 9.57 9.70
CA ILE A 241 8.09 9.97 9.38
C ILE A 241 8.14 11.49 9.35
N VAL A 242 8.89 12.08 10.29
CA VAL A 242 9.00 13.52 10.44
C VAL A 242 10.45 14.02 10.27
N GLN A 243 10.58 15.26 9.87
CA GLN A 243 11.86 15.98 9.89
C GLN A 243 11.86 16.97 11.06
N ALA A 244 12.94 16.97 11.82
CA ALA A 244 13.07 17.86 12.97
C ALA A 244 14.51 18.39 13.07
N GLU A 245 14.64 19.63 13.53
CA GLU A 245 15.94 20.26 13.84
C GLU A 245 16.32 19.97 15.30
N ILE A 246 17.56 19.60 15.56
CA ILE A 246 18.10 19.43 16.91
C ILE A 246 18.27 20.80 17.54
N ILE A 247 17.53 21.08 18.61
CA ILE A 247 17.60 22.36 19.32
C ILE A 247 18.42 22.28 20.60
N SER A 248 18.56 21.11 21.20
CA SER A 248 19.39 20.90 22.40
C SER A 248 19.86 19.45 22.50
N VAL A 249 21.06 19.25 23.01
CA VAL A 249 21.64 17.95 23.33
C VAL A 249 22.19 18.00 24.74
N ASP A 250 21.64 17.21 25.65
CA ASP A 250 22.12 17.03 27.02
C ASP A 250 22.73 15.61 27.09
N ALA A 251 24.05 15.56 26.93
CA ALA A 251 24.78 14.30 26.90
C ALA A 251 24.79 13.60 28.29
N ASP A 252 24.77 14.35 29.39
CA ASP A 252 24.83 13.82 30.76
C ASP A 252 23.51 13.10 31.11
N ARG A 253 22.39 13.68 30.69
CA ARG A 253 21.06 13.12 30.93
C ARG A 253 20.50 12.32 29.78
N GLY A 254 21.23 12.21 28.67
CA GLY A 254 20.80 11.52 27.47
C GLY A 254 19.53 12.10 26.84
N ARG A 255 19.31 13.41 26.94
CA ARG A 255 18.11 14.09 26.44
C ARG A 255 18.42 14.89 25.19
N ILE A 256 17.57 14.73 24.17
CA ILE A 256 17.71 15.44 22.89
C ILE A 256 16.40 16.19 22.65
N GLY A 257 16.49 17.51 22.54
CA GLY A 257 15.36 18.36 22.18
C GLY A 257 15.31 18.59 20.67
N LEU A 258 14.12 18.41 20.11
CA LEU A 258 13.86 18.54 18.68
C LEU A 258 12.79 19.61 18.40
N SER A 259 12.84 20.25 17.24
CA SER A 259 11.84 21.20 16.76
C SER A 259 11.43 20.89 15.32
N MET A 260 10.13 20.88 15.07
CA MET A 260 9.57 20.73 13.73
C MET A 260 9.19 22.08 13.09
N LYS A 261 9.27 23.18 13.83
CA LYS A 261 8.80 24.51 13.39
C LYS A 261 9.59 25.12 12.23
N LYS A 262 10.87 24.82 12.13
CA LYS A 262 11.78 25.43 11.15
C LYS A 262 11.99 24.58 9.89
N VAL A 263 11.50 23.37 9.91
CA VAL A 263 11.65 22.43 8.77
C VAL A 263 10.38 22.50 7.94
N LYS A 264 10.49 22.85 6.64
CA LYS A 264 9.35 22.74 5.71
C LYS A 264 9.00 21.27 5.56
N GLN A 265 7.76 20.94 5.93
CA GLN A 265 7.15 19.63 5.63
C GLN A 265 6.92 19.46 4.13
#